data_2aaa69e5a580fb745c7f6f9c299e8a57
#
_entry.id   2aaa69e5a580fb745c7f6f9c299e8a57
#
_cell.length_a   1.000
_cell.length_b   1.000
_cell.length_c   1.000
_cell.angle_alpha   90.00
_cell.angle_beta   90.00
_cell.angle_gamma   90.00
#
_symmetry.space_group_name_H-M   'P 1'
#
loop_
_entity.id
_entity.type
_entity.pdbx_description
1 polymer ?
#
loop_
_entity_poly.entity_id
_entity_poly.type
_entity_poly.pdbx_seq_one_letter_code
_entity_poly.pdbx_strand_id
1 'polypeptide(L)'
;MLPPSTEEVVLTAYMEGNGGTRTTLDKDLTTVLWMPEESISVFRGGKMAAFASDNTEKTTSARFKGTLPGDGSDQVIYGLYPYDKDATISKDAITTSLPDEQAAIAGSFDNDLFIAVARTESYELGFYNVCSGLRFMLERNDIRRVTLLSNGGEPLAGKFSVSVGKDAPVIKEVLEGVSEVTLTAPEGKTFEKEVWYYLVTLPANLEKGYTILLEGDGVQGTVRSSKAIAFNRNRFRSATLDAKRVDYKKESEYDIENAGVRAFLEQVDYSDDPDYTRSDVSKYSGSDKPNPVTLSWEGKAAAVRISTSPDLSGYKEIKVDASPASVYNLIPGVRYFYSVVAADASVLKESCVIPKGPMRMINGVAKNMRDLGGWKAGDKTIQYGKLYRGARVDDIQGDPAAKDIFLNDLGVDIDLDLRGLPPGTQGGSGEKNPWTTNDPVQYVNIQLWHYFYHQATQYPVPEISQGESSDIYQSTIRTIIGWLKEGKVVYFHCHGGSDRTGTLAFLIEGLLGVSEEDLSKDYEVTYYSGSNRKRNSSTGWFYKPMIKYIRTFAPNGTITDQITAWAKTRHSDKVDPLTDQEIDELKGLLLQ
;
A
#
# COMPACT_ATOMS: atom_id res chain seq x y z
N MET A 1 -1.10 -43.85 29.74
CA MET A 1 -2.24 -43.04 29.26
C MET A 1 -2.14 -41.68 29.91
N LEU A 2 -2.29 -40.64 29.16
CA LEU A 2 -2.33 -39.27 29.68
C LEU A 2 -3.68 -39.06 30.42
N PRO A 3 -3.72 -38.25 31.53
CA PRO A 3 -4.92 -38.07 32.33
C PRO A 3 -6.01 -37.27 31.62
N PRO A 4 -7.27 -37.34 32.09
CA PRO A 4 -8.34 -36.47 31.64
C PRO A 4 -8.08 -34.98 31.95
N SER A 5 -8.82 -34.07 31.34
CA SER A 5 -8.61 -32.60 31.30
C SER A 5 -8.76 -31.83 32.63
N THR A 6 -8.83 -32.50 33.78
CA THR A 6 -9.06 -31.88 35.10
C THR A 6 -7.85 -31.85 36.01
N GLU A 7 -6.76 -32.54 35.64
CA GLU A 7 -5.56 -32.62 36.46
C GLU A 7 -4.45 -31.72 35.95
N GLU A 8 -3.81 -31.02 36.87
CA GLU A 8 -2.57 -30.28 36.56
C GLU A 8 -1.45 -31.28 36.28
N VAL A 9 -0.75 -31.06 35.17
CA VAL A 9 0.39 -31.88 34.76
C VAL A 9 1.62 -31.01 34.56
N VAL A 10 2.79 -31.67 34.62
CA VAL A 10 4.08 -31.05 34.31
C VAL A 10 4.62 -31.70 33.04
N LEU A 11 4.89 -30.87 32.03
CA LEU A 11 5.58 -31.27 30.83
C LEU A 11 7.03 -30.83 30.90
N THR A 12 7.95 -31.72 30.55
CA THR A 12 9.37 -31.37 30.43
C THR A 12 9.69 -31.06 29.00
N ALA A 13 10.22 -29.87 28.74
CA ALA A 13 10.54 -29.37 27.40
C ALA A 13 12.04 -29.21 27.18
N TYR A 14 12.49 -29.59 26.02
CA TYR A 14 13.86 -29.37 25.54
C TYR A 14 13.83 -28.96 24.06
N MET A 15 14.83 -28.20 23.63
CA MET A 15 14.98 -27.80 22.24
C MET A 15 15.84 -28.78 21.45
N GLU A 16 15.66 -28.86 20.11
CA GLU A 16 16.50 -29.70 19.27
C GLU A 16 17.99 -29.33 19.45
N GLY A 17 18.83 -30.38 19.67
CA GLY A 17 20.24 -30.20 20.00
C GLY A 17 21.15 -29.96 18.78
N ASN A 18 22.24 -29.22 18.98
CA ASN A 18 23.42 -29.09 18.12
C ASN A 18 23.25 -28.48 16.72
N GLY A 19 22.59 -27.36 16.58
CA GLY A 19 22.44 -26.66 15.30
C GLY A 19 22.44 -25.15 15.32
N GLY A 20 22.67 -24.49 16.45
CA GLY A 20 22.85 -23.03 16.50
C GLY A 20 21.57 -22.21 16.52
N THR A 21 20.53 -22.67 17.24
CA THR A 21 19.29 -21.92 17.48
C THR A 21 18.90 -21.90 18.94
N ARG A 22 18.18 -20.86 19.39
CA ARG A 22 18.16 -20.46 20.79
C ARG A 22 16.93 -19.68 21.18
N THR A 23 16.45 -19.83 22.40
CA THR A 23 15.59 -18.84 23.05
C THR A 23 16.43 -17.66 23.55
N THR A 24 17.66 -17.89 23.99
CA THR A 24 18.69 -16.88 24.25
C THR A 24 20.05 -17.48 23.98
N LEU A 25 20.95 -16.70 23.35
CA LEU A 25 22.31 -17.09 23.09
C LEU A 25 23.12 -17.14 24.40
N ASP A 26 23.62 -18.32 24.81
CA ASP A 26 24.69 -18.38 25.79
C ASP A 26 26.01 -17.85 25.18
N LYS A 27 26.99 -17.57 26.03
CA LYS A 27 28.32 -17.03 25.65
C LYS A 27 29.04 -17.88 24.58
N ASP A 28 28.75 -19.17 24.50
CA ASP A 28 29.30 -20.09 23.51
C ASP A 28 28.62 -20.02 22.14
N LEU A 29 27.50 -19.25 22.07
CA LEU A 29 26.69 -19.09 20.86
C LEU A 29 26.14 -20.42 20.29
N THR A 30 26.05 -21.50 21.05
CA THR A 30 25.63 -22.84 20.60
C THR A 30 24.54 -23.49 21.44
N THR A 31 24.32 -23.06 22.68
CA THR A 31 23.37 -23.68 23.62
C THR A 31 22.09 -22.88 23.73
N VAL A 32 20.95 -23.56 23.61
CA VAL A 32 19.61 -23.02 23.84
C VAL A 32 19.27 -23.11 25.31
N LEU A 33 18.87 -21.96 25.90
CA LEU A 33 18.45 -21.89 27.28
C LEU A 33 17.01 -21.38 27.39
N TRP A 34 16.18 -22.08 28.11
CA TRP A 34 14.89 -21.61 28.58
C TRP A 34 15.10 -20.53 29.64
N MET A 35 14.33 -19.45 29.54
CA MET A 35 14.34 -18.37 30.52
C MET A 35 13.29 -18.67 31.63
N PRO A 36 13.43 -18.03 32.81
CA PRO A 36 12.34 -18.01 33.78
C PRO A 36 11.06 -17.41 33.23
N GLU A 37 9.91 -17.85 33.73
CA GLU A 37 8.58 -17.29 33.44
C GLU A 37 8.08 -17.44 31.99
N GLU A 38 8.74 -18.22 31.15
CA GLU A 38 8.27 -18.49 29.80
C GLU A 38 6.99 -19.33 29.80
N SER A 39 6.20 -19.20 28.72
CA SER A 39 4.97 -19.97 28.53
C SER A 39 4.93 -20.60 27.14
N ILE A 40 4.20 -21.71 27.03
CA ILE A 40 3.97 -22.43 25.79
C ILE A 40 2.47 -22.64 25.56
N SER A 41 2.06 -22.73 24.30
CA SER A 41 0.73 -23.22 23.92
C SER A 41 0.77 -24.73 23.81
N VAL A 42 -0.12 -25.41 24.52
CA VAL A 42 -0.26 -26.87 24.51
C VAL A 42 -1.61 -27.22 23.88
N PHE A 43 -1.60 -28.10 22.89
CA PHE A 43 -2.80 -28.52 22.17
C PHE A 43 -3.03 -30.02 22.38
N ARG A 44 -4.31 -30.38 22.56
CA ARG A 44 -4.79 -31.76 22.57
C ARG A 44 -6.27 -31.80 22.15
N GLY A 45 -6.64 -32.71 21.24
CA GLY A 45 -8.01 -32.85 20.76
C GLY A 45 -8.56 -31.54 20.11
N GLY A 46 -7.72 -30.78 19.41
CA GLY A 46 -8.10 -29.54 18.75
C GLY A 46 -8.31 -28.33 19.68
N LYS A 47 -8.08 -28.47 20.99
CA LYS A 47 -8.17 -27.39 22.00
C LYS A 47 -6.79 -26.99 22.48
N MET A 48 -6.65 -25.74 22.94
CA MET A 48 -5.40 -25.17 23.44
C MET A 48 -5.52 -24.79 24.92
N ALA A 49 -4.39 -24.88 25.63
CA ALA A 49 -4.19 -24.33 26.97
C ALA A 49 -2.78 -23.73 27.09
N ALA A 50 -2.65 -22.71 27.93
CA ALA A 50 -1.35 -22.13 28.28
C ALA A 50 -0.69 -22.98 29.38
N PHE A 51 0.62 -23.21 29.22
CA PHE A 51 1.46 -23.86 30.24
C PHE A 51 2.59 -22.90 30.58
N ALA A 52 2.79 -22.64 31.85
CA ALA A 52 3.81 -21.71 32.35
C ALA A 52 5.01 -22.47 32.95
N SER A 53 6.20 -21.91 32.72
CA SER A 53 7.44 -22.44 33.31
C SER A 53 7.49 -22.21 34.81
N ASP A 54 7.96 -23.17 35.55
CA ASP A 54 8.26 -23.07 36.99
C ASP A 54 9.78 -22.90 37.26
N ASN A 55 10.57 -22.63 36.21
CA ASN A 55 11.99 -22.45 36.35
C ASN A 55 12.30 -21.05 36.95
N THR A 56 13.25 -21.02 37.87
CA THR A 56 13.75 -19.80 38.51
C THR A 56 15.06 -19.32 37.90
N GLU A 57 15.71 -20.16 37.11
CA GLU A 57 17.00 -19.87 36.45
C GLU A 57 16.98 -20.35 34.99
N LYS A 58 17.94 -19.89 34.21
CA LYS A 58 18.16 -20.37 32.85
C LYS A 58 18.52 -21.85 32.82
N THR A 59 17.89 -22.62 31.96
CA THR A 59 18.08 -24.08 31.90
C THR A 59 17.98 -24.62 30.47
N THR A 60 18.64 -25.73 30.19
CA THR A 60 18.53 -26.47 28.91
C THR A 60 17.28 -27.31 28.81
N SER A 61 16.63 -27.59 29.96
CA SER A 61 15.39 -28.37 30.06
C SER A 61 14.45 -27.67 31.03
N ALA A 62 13.31 -27.21 30.55
CA ALA A 62 12.32 -26.46 31.33
C ALA A 62 11.12 -27.36 31.70
N ARG A 63 10.50 -27.04 32.84
CA ARG A 63 9.28 -27.66 33.30
C ARG A 63 8.13 -26.69 33.15
N PHE A 64 7.08 -27.10 32.44
CA PHE A 64 5.88 -26.30 32.19
C PHE A 64 4.67 -26.95 32.89
N LYS A 65 3.97 -26.15 33.68
CA LYS A 65 2.76 -26.58 34.42
C LYS A 65 1.50 -26.04 33.77
N GLY A 66 0.47 -26.87 33.72
CA GLY A 66 -0.84 -26.50 33.27
C GLY A 66 -1.82 -27.65 33.24
N THR A 67 -3.06 -27.36 32.85
CA THR A 67 -4.10 -28.38 32.70
C THR A 67 -4.22 -28.75 31.22
N LEU A 68 -4.06 -30.04 30.91
CA LEU A 68 -4.17 -30.54 29.54
C LEU A 68 -5.56 -30.24 28.95
N PRO A 69 -5.65 -29.64 27.78
CA PRO A 69 -6.94 -29.36 27.16
C PRO A 69 -7.60 -30.64 26.61
N GLY A 70 -8.91 -30.54 26.28
CA GLY A 70 -9.68 -31.64 25.70
C GLY A 70 -10.22 -32.62 26.73
N ASP A 71 -10.83 -33.72 26.27
CA ASP A 71 -11.51 -34.73 27.11
C ASP A 71 -10.64 -35.97 27.45
N GLY A 72 -9.40 -35.98 26.97
CA GLY A 72 -8.47 -37.11 27.19
C GLY A 72 -8.61 -38.25 26.19
N SER A 73 -9.51 -38.18 25.24
CA SER A 73 -9.66 -39.19 24.18
C SER A 73 -8.46 -39.21 23.23
N ASP A 74 -7.86 -38.04 22.96
CA ASP A 74 -6.63 -37.92 22.19
C ASP A 74 -5.40 -38.06 23.10
N GLN A 75 -4.46 -38.91 22.70
CA GLN A 75 -3.22 -39.17 23.44
C GLN A 75 -2.03 -38.37 22.89
N VAL A 76 -2.23 -37.63 21.79
CA VAL A 76 -1.19 -36.80 21.19
C VAL A 76 -1.27 -35.40 21.75
N ILE A 77 -0.13 -34.92 22.24
CA ILE A 77 0.06 -33.52 22.67
C ILE A 77 0.95 -32.81 21.65
N TYR A 78 0.56 -31.59 21.30
CA TYR A 78 1.39 -30.69 20.51
C TYR A 78 1.77 -29.47 21.34
N GLY A 79 2.97 -28.96 21.14
CA GLY A 79 3.48 -27.74 21.77
C GLY A 79 3.83 -26.68 20.74
N LEU A 80 3.59 -25.43 21.09
CA LEU A 80 4.08 -24.26 20.36
C LEU A 80 4.79 -23.33 21.35
N TYR A 81 5.96 -22.90 21.02
CA TYR A 81 6.73 -21.87 21.71
C TYR A 81 7.05 -20.73 20.73
N PRO A 82 6.95 -19.47 21.16
CA PRO A 82 6.37 -19.00 22.42
C PRO A 82 4.85 -19.21 22.51
N TYR A 83 4.27 -18.92 23.67
CA TYR A 83 2.83 -18.95 23.84
C TYR A 83 2.15 -17.93 22.90
N ASP A 84 1.23 -18.40 22.10
CA ASP A 84 0.40 -17.59 21.21
C ASP A 84 -1.08 -17.89 21.47
N LYS A 85 -1.80 -16.91 22.02
CA LYS A 85 -3.23 -17.04 22.37
C LYS A 85 -4.13 -17.23 21.13
N ASP A 86 -3.67 -16.79 19.96
CA ASP A 86 -4.41 -16.80 18.69
C ASP A 86 -4.03 -18.01 17.82
N ALA A 87 -3.06 -18.81 18.29
CA ALA A 87 -2.66 -20.02 17.59
C ALA A 87 -3.75 -21.08 17.59
N THR A 88 -3.85 -21.80 16.49
CA THR A 88 -4.83 -22.88 16.31
C THR A 88 -4.16 -24.14 15.80
N ILE A 89 -4.80 -25.28 16.00
CA ILE A 89 -4.35 -26.56 15.45
C ILE A 89 -5.46 -27.21 14.62
N SER A 90 -5.11 -27.73 13.47
CA SER A 90 -5.97 -28.56 12.63
C SER A 90 -5.23 -29.83 12.25
N LYS A 91 -5.72 -30.99 12.71
CA LYS A 91 -5.01 -32.28 12.60
C LYS A 91 -3.61 -32.21 13.23
N ASP A 92 -2.57 -32.20 12.40
CA ASP A 92 -1.15 -32.18 12.76
C ASP A 92 -0.46 -30.85 12.36
N ALA A 93 -1.22 -29.82 12.07
CA ALA A 93 -0.69 -28.52 11.66
C ALA A 93 -1.10 -27.42 12.63
N ILE A 94 -0.11 -26.70 13.16
CA ILE A 94 -0.30 -25.51 14.00
C ILE A 94 -0.25 -24.27 13.10
N THR A 95 -1.20 -23.37 13.29
CA THR A 95 -1.22 -22.03 12.66
C THR A 95 -0.82 -21.01 13.70
N THR A 96 0.17 -20.18 13.37
CA THR A 96 0.71 -19.08 14.20
C THR A 96 1.26 -17.99 13.29
N SER A 97 1.90 -16.95 13.86
CA SER A 97 2.42 -15.81 13.11
C SER A 97 3.85 -15.46 13.53
N LEU A 98 4.68 -15.08 12.56
CA LEU A 98 5.96 -14.43 12.80
C LEU A 98 5.81 -12.95 12.46
N PRO A 99 6.11 -12.00 13.39
CA PRO A 99 6.03 -10.57 13.10
C PRO A 99 7.09 -10.12 12.10
N ASP A 100 6.71 -9.20 11.24
CA ASP A 100 7.58 -8.53 10.27
C ASP A 100 8.32 -7.32 10.86
N GLU A 101 7.80 -6.71 11.93
CA GLU A 101 8.48 -5.70 12.73
C GLU A 101 9.05 -6.34 14.00
N GLN A 102 10.38 -6.24 14.16
CA GLN A 102 11.13 -6.89 15.24
C GLN A 102 12.00 -5.90 16.01
N ALA A 103 12.14 -6.10 17.32
CA ALA A 103 13.01 -5.29 18.18
C ALA A 103 14.43 -5.89 18.23
N ALA A 104 15.44 -5.03 18.12
CA ALA A 104 16.83 -5.46 18.14
C ALA A 104 17.35 -5.70 19.57
N ILE A 105 18.00 -6.84 19.74
CA ILE A 105 18.78 -7.16 20.94
C ILE A 105 20.23 -7.42 20.53
N ALA A 106 21.16 -6.69 21.14
CA ALA A 106 22.58 -6.85 20.87
C ALA A 106 23.05 -8.27 21.19
N GLY A 107 23.65 -8.93 20.23
CA GLY A 107 24.13 -10.31 20.35
C GLY A 107 23.05 -11.41 20.37
N SER A 108 21.75 -11.05 20.25
CA SER A 108 20.63 -12.00 20.31
C SER A 108 19.44 -11.54 19.47
N PHE A 109 18.31 -12.20 19.63
CA PHE A 109 16.99 -11.81 19.13
C PHE A 109 15.96 -11.96 20.27
N ASP A 110 14.78 -11.36 20.09
CA ASP A 110 13.69 -11.44 21.04
C ASP A 110 13.18 -12.89 21.17
N ASN A 111 12.89 -13.31 22.39
CA ASN A 111 12.40 -14.67 22.67
C ASN A 111 11.10 -14.99 21.92
N ASP A 112 10.24 -13.98 21.73
CA ASP A 112 8.97 -14.13 21.02
C ASP A 112 9.13 -14.42 19.50
N LEU A 113 10.34 -14.28 18.97
CA LEU A 113 10.63 -14.59 17.57
C LEU A 113 11.10 -16.02 17.34
N PHE A 114 11.40 -16.78 18.40
CA PHE A 114 11.90 -18.14 18.28
C PHE A 114 10.76 -19.15 18.22
N ILE A 115 10.04 -19.19 17.11
CA ILE A 115 8.91 -20.10 16.94
C ILE A 115 9.41 -21.54 16.82
N ALA A 116 8.99 -22.38 17.75
CA ALA A 116 9.30 -23.79 17.78
C ALA A 116 8.06 -24.64 18.08
N VAL A 117 8.01 -25.83 17.52
CA VAL A 117 6.88 -26.76 17.66
C VAL A 117 7.33 -28.14 18.14
N ALA A 118 6.46 -28.79 18.89
CA ALA A 118 6.72 -30.14 19.44
C ALA A 118 5.51 -31.05 19.27
N ARG A 119 5.75 -32.36 19.20
CA ARG A 119 4.73 -33.40 19.23
C ARG A 119 5.18 -34.53 20.16
N THR A 120 4.31 -34.96 21.05
CA THR A 120 4.59 -36.08 21.95
C THR A 120 3.36 -36.91 22.25
N GLU A 121 3.59 -38.13 22.71
CA GLU A 121 2.59 -39.02 23.29
C GLU A 121 2.93 -39.31 24.78
N SER A 122 3.83 -38.51 25.37
CA SER A 122 4.32 -38.60 26.74
C SER A 122 4.29 -37.25 27.45
N TYR A 123 5.05 -37.06 28.52
CA TYR A 123 5.23 -35.78 29.22
C TYR A 123 6.49 -35.02 28.78
N GLU A 124 7.17 -35.49 27.75
CA GLU A 124 8.39 -34.90 27.24
C GLU A 124 8.14 -34.24 25.88
N LEU A 125 8.40 -32.95 25.78
CA LEU A 125 8.24 -32.14 24.57
C LEU A 125 9.61 -31.78 23.96
N GLY A 126 9.96 -32.44 22.88
CA GLY A 126 11.11 -32.05 22.05
C GLY A 126 10.71 -30.99 21.01
N PHE A 127 11.11 -29.77 21.24
CA PHE A 127 10.81 -28.67 20.36
C PHE A 127 11.78 -28.57 19.19
N TYR A 128 11.25 -28.42 18.00
CA TYR A 128 11.97 -28.11 16.77
C TYR A 128 11.73 -26.68 16.34
N ASN A 129 12.79 -25.90 16.13
CA ASN A 129 12.68 -24.55 15.61
C ASN A 129 12.09 -24.56 14.19
N VAL A 130 11.21 -23.59 13.91
CA VAL A 130 10.57 -23.41 12.61
C VAL A 130 11.30 -22.36 11.76
N CYS A 131 11.86 -21.34 12.39
CA CYS A 131 12.38 -20.14 11.74
C CYS A 131 13.80 -20.28 11.18
N SER A 132 14.19 -19.28 10.44
CA SER A 132 15.50 -19.01 9.86
C SER A 132 15.89 -17.57 10.15
N GLY A 133 16.90 -17.03 9.50
CA GLY A 133 17.16 -15.59 9.57
C GLY A 133 18.50 -15.13 9.02
N LEU A 134 18.70 -13.83 9.17
CA LEU A 134 19.94 -13.13 8.87
C LEU A 134 20.55 -12.62 10.17
N ARG A 135 21.82 -12.95 10.44
CA ARG A 135 22.60 -12.19 11.41
C ARG A 135 23.50 -11.22 10.67
N PHE A 136 23.56 -10.01 11.14
CA PHE A 136 24.37 -8.98 10.50
C PHE A 136 25.15 -8.16 11.51
N MET A 137 26.17 -7.50 11.00
CA MET A 137 26.99 -6.55 11.73
C MET A 137 27.18 -5.32 10.86
N LEU A 138 27.10 -4.12 11.44
CA LEU A 138 27.28 -2.86 10.75
C LEU A 138 28.69 -2.28 11.02
N GLU A 139 29.27 -1.60 10.04
CA GLU A 139 30.52 -0.85 10.18
C GLU A 139 30.30 0.60 10.65
N ARG A 140 29.06 1.00 10.93
CA ARG A 140 28.66 2.35 11.35
C ARG A 140 27.63 2.31 12.48
N ASN A 141 27.40 3.45 13.14
CA ASN A 141 26.57 3.55 14.33
C ASN A 141 25.46 4.62 14.23
N ASP A 142 25.00 4.94 13.03
CA ASP A 142 23.93 5.90 12.77
C ASP A 142 22.68 5.28 12.13
N ILE A 143 22.62 3.95 12.05
CA ILE A 143 21.48 3.20 11.53
C ILE A 143 20.54 2.83 12.67
N ARG A 144 19.23 3.01 12.46
CA ARG A 144 18.15 2.66 13.39
C ARG A 144 17.29 1.50 12.95
N ARG A 145 17.17 1.28 11.64
CA ARG A 145 16.35 0.22 11.06
C ARG A 145 17.12 -0.52 9.98
N VAL A 146 16.96 -1.82 9.97
CA VAL A 146 17.49 -2.71 8.95
C VAL A 146 16.34 -3.57 8.45
N THR A 147 15.95 -3.40 7.18
CA THR A 147 14.87 -4.16 6.55
C THR A 147 15.45 -5.11 5.51
N LEU A 148 15.16 -6.39 5.65
CA LEU A 148 15.45 -7.42 4.64
C LEU A 148 14.23 -7.60 3.74
N LEU A 149 14.41 -7.45 2.44
CA LEU A 149 13.36 -7.63 1.43
C LEU A 149 13.73 -8.80 0.50
N SER A 150 12.76 -9.65 0.21
CA SER A 150 12.86 -10.62 -0.87
C SER A 150 12.66 -9.93 -2.21
N ASN A 151 13.60 -10.08 -3.14
CA ASN A 151 13.48 -9.50 -4.49
C ASN A 151 12.44 -10.24 -5.36
N GLY A 152 12.12 -11.48 -5.03
CA GLY A 152 11.14 -12.30 -5.73
C GLY A 152 9.73 -12.25 -5.16
N GLY A 153 9.56 -11.60 -4.00
CA GLY A 153 8.29 -11.53 -3.29
C GLY A 153 8.00 -12.78 -2.43
N GLU A 154 9.00 -13.66 -2.23
CA GLU A 154 8.86 -14.81 -1.33
C GLU A 154 8.57 -14.31 0.09
N PRO A 155 7.61 -14.92 0.81
CA PRO A 155 7.24 -14.48 2.16
C PRO A 155 8.36 -14.75 3.17
N LEU A 156 8.68 -13.74 3.96
CA LEU A 156 9.69 -13.79 5.02
C LEU A 156 9.09 -13.78 6.42
N ALA A 157 7.85 -13.32 6.57
CA ALA A 157 7.10 -13.26 7.83
C ALA A 157 5.59 -13.35 7.57
N GLY A 158 4.77 -13.24 8.62
CA GLY A 158 3.32 -13.25 8.56
C GLY A 158 2.71 -14.52 9.15
N LYS A 159 1.43 -14.75 8.91
CA LYS A 159 0.68 -15.89 9.41
C LYS A 159 0.91 -17.13 8.55
N PHE A 160 1.21 -18.25 9.18
CA PHE A 160 1.55 -19.48 8.48
C PHE A 160 1.05 -20.73 9.22
N SER A 161 0.98 -21.84 8.50
CA SER A 161 0.65 -23.17 9.01
C SER A 161 1.88 -24.07 8.90
N VAL A 162 2.22 -24.76 9.99
CA VAL A 162 3.39 -25.64 10.09
C VAL A 162 2.98 -27.06 10.50
N SER A 163 3.51 -28.07 9.81
CA SER A 163 3.28 -29.47 10.18
C SER A 163 4.10 -29.86 11.41
N VAL A 164 3.49 -30.60 12.32
CA VAL A 164 4.11 -31.04 13.57
C VAL A 164 4.05 -32.57 13.64
N GLY A 165 5.03 -33.21 13.02
CA GLY A 165 5.18 -34.67 12.97
C GLY A 165 6.21 -35.21 13.96
N LYS A 166 6.70 -36.42 13.70
CA LYS A 166 7.86 -36.99 14.40
C LYS A 166 9.19 -36.46 13.86
N ASP A 167 9.17 -35.97 12.65
CA ASP A 167 10.32 -35.36 11.95
C ASP A 167 10.32 -33.84 12.10
N ALA A 168 11.38 -33.22 11.58
CA ALA A 168 11.51 -31.77 11.57
C ALA A 168 10.29 -31.09 10.89
N PRO A 169 9.77 -29.98 11.46
CA PRO A 169 8.58 -29.32 10.97
C PRO A 169 8.81 -28.72 9.57
N VAL A 170 7.73 -28.65 8.79
CA VAL A 170 7.72 -28.04 7.46
C VAL A 170 6.56 -27.05 7.39
N ILE A 171 6.81 -25.84 6.92
CA ILE A 171 5.75 -24.88 6.62
C ILE A 171 4.89 -25.47 5.49
N LYS A 172 3.60 -25.65 5.76
CA LYS A 172 2.63 -26.14 4.77
C LYS A 172 2.11 -25.04 3.88
N GLU A 173 1.85 -23.88 4.48
CA GLU A 173 1.24 -22.75 3.79
C GLU A 173 1.55 -21.47 4.53
N VAL A 174 1.77 -20.37 3.80
CA VAL A 174 1.80 -19.01 4.33
C VAL A 174 0.49 -18.33 3.93
N LEU A 175 -0.33 -17.98 4.92
CA LEU A 175 -1.70 -17.50 4.76
C LEU A 175 -1.75 -15.99 4.52
N GLU A 176 -0.98 -15.24 5.31
CA GLU A 176 -0.86 -13.79 5.25
C GLU A 176 0.63 -13.44 5.27
N GLY A 177 1.28 -13.66 4.12
CA GLY A 177 2.73 -13.50 4.00
C GLY A 177 3.14 -12.10 3.60
N VAL A 178 4.23 -11.62 4.20
CA VAL A 178 4.92 -10.38 3.81
C VAL A 178 6.34 -10.70 3.36
N SER A 179 6.80 -10.02 2.32
CA SER A 179 8.11 -10.27 1.70
C SER A 179 9.23 -9.43 2.28
N GLU A 180 8.98 -8.74 3.39
CA GLU A 180 9.99 -7.95 4.11
C GLU A 180 9.90 -8.20 5.61
N VAL A 181 11.04 -8.02 6.30
CA VAL A 181 11.15 -8.04 7.76
C VAL A 181 12.08 -6.92 8.20
N THR A 182 11.64 -6.15 9.18
CA THR A 182 12.38 -5.00 9.71
C THR A 182 12.85 -5.27 11.14
N LEU A 183 14.12 -5.03 11.39
CA LEU A 183 14.69 -4.99 12.74
C LEU A 183 14.96 -3.53 13.13
N THR A 184 14.37 -3.09 14.23
CA THR A 184 14.48 -1.72 14.73
C THR A 184 15.34 -1.68 16.01
N ALA A 185 16.31 -0.77 16.06
CA ALA A 185 17.10 -0.53 17.26
C ALA A 185 16.20 -0.03 18.41
N PRO A 186 16.58 -0.22 19.68
CA PRO A 186 15.83 0.28 20.83
C PRO A 186 15.53 1.77 20.72
N GLU A 187 14.40 2.20 21.28
CA GLU A 187 13.95 3.60 21.23
C GLU A 187 15.06 4.58 21.63
N GLY A 188 15.23 5.61 20.82
CA GLY A 188 16.26 6.63 21.02
C GLY A 188 17.70 6.18 20.75
N LYS A 189 17.91 4.93 20.31
CA LYS A 189 19.24 4.37 20.02
C LYS A 189 19.42 4.03 18.54
N THR A 190 20.66 3.73 18.20
CA THR A 190 21.08 3.19 16.90
C THR A 190 21.71 1.82 17.12
N PHE A 191 21.89 1.05 16.04
CA PHE A 191 22.70 -0.17 16.09
C PHE A 191 24.15 0.16 16.46
N GLU A 192 24.75 -0.65 17.31
CA GLU A 192 26.14 -0.51 17.70
C GLU A 192 27.05 -1.07 16.62
N LYS A 193 28.13 -0.33 16.30
CA LYS A 193 29.14 -0.78 15.35
C LYS A 193 29.82 -2.08 15.82
N GLU A 194 30.06 -3.00 14.89
CA GLU A 194 30.78 -4.26 15.15
C GLU A 194 30.07 -5.20 16.15
N VAL A 195 28.77 -5.00 16.39
CA VAL A 195 27.92 -5.89 17.18
C VAL A 195 27.02 -6.73 16.24
N TRP A 196 26.89 -8.01 16.56
CA TRP A 196 25.97 -8.89 15.84
C TRP A 196 24.54 -8.64 16.27
N TYR A 197 23.65 -8.51 15.28
CA TYR A 197 22.20 -8.46 15.43
C TYR A 197 21.54 -9.55 14.60
N TYR A 198 20.35 -9.97 14.98
CA TYR A 198 19.64 -11.11 14.40
C TYR A 198 18.25 -10.69 13.95
N LEU A 199 17.96 -10.91 12.69
CA LEU A 199 16.67 -10.70 12.06
C LEU A 199 16.09 -12.07 11.72
N VAL A 200 14.91 -12.40 12.27
CA VAL A 200 14.29 -13.72 12.15
C VAL A 200 13.32 -13.74 10.98
N THR A 201 13.37 -14.79 10.16
CA THR A 201 12.49 -14.97 9.01
C THR A 201 11.88 -16.36 8.98
N LEU A 202 10.83 -16.55 8.19
CA LEU A 202 10.43 -17.87 7.73
C LEU A 202 11.53 -18.45 6.81
N PRO A 203 11.70 -19.78 6.77
CA PRO A 203 12.55 -20.44 5.78
C PRO A 203 12.03 -20.13 4.36
N ALA A 204 12.92 -19.68 3.48
CA ALA A 204 12.58 -19.34 2.11
C ALA A 204 13.78 -19.52 1.17
N ASN A 205 13.51 -19.80 -0.11
CA ASN A 205 14.49 -19.77 -1.18
C ASN A 205 14.27 -18.49 -1.99
N LEU A 206 15.15 -17.50 -1.81
CA LEU A 206 15.06 -16.22 -2.52
C LEU A 206 15.77 -16.37 -3.88
N GLU A 207 15.04 -16.81 -4.90
CA GLU A 207 15.57 -17.11 -6.23
C GLU A 207 16.15 -15.87 -6.93
N LYS A 208 15.54 -14.70 -6.72
CA LYS A 208 16.02 -13.41 -7.25
C LYS A 208 16.93 -12.65 -6.29
N GLY A 209 17.36 -13.30 -5.19
CA GLY A 209 18.18 -12.68 -4.16
C GLY A 209 17.37 -11.76 -3.23
N TYR A 210 18.06 -10.77 -2.65
CA TYR A 210 17.51 -9.92 -1.61
C TYR A 210 18.01 -8.49 -1.71
N THR A 211 17.28 -7.59 -1.08
CA THR A 211 17.70 -6.20 -0.83
C THR A 211 17.65 -5.93 0.68
N ILE A 212 18.68 -5.32 1.23
CA ILE A 212 18.70 -4.81 2.61
C ILE A 212 18.63 -3.30 2.55
N LEU A 213 17.62 -2.74 3.20
CA LEU A 213 17.47 -1.30 3.39
C LEU A 213 18.04 -0.92 4.75
N LEU A 214 18.90 0.09 4.78
CA LEU A 214 19.51 0.66 5.97
C LEU A 214 18.95 2.07 6.17
N GLU A 215 18.37 2.36 7.33
CA GLU A 215 17.76 3.65 7.63
C GLU A 215 18.22 4.18 8.99
N GLY A 216 18.52 5.46 9.05
CA GLY A 216 18.89 6.18 10.26
C GLY A 216 18.40 7.62 10.21
N ASP A 217 18.86 8.46 11.17
CA ASP A 217 18.47 9.86 11.22
C ASP A 217 19.10 10.63 10.05
N GLY A 218 18.28 10.89 9.03
CA GLY A 218 18.68 11.59 7.82
C GLY A 218 19.60 10.80 6.90
N VAL A 219 19.78 9.50 7.14
CA VAL A 219 20.58 8.60 6.29
C VAL A 219 19.75 7.41 5.83
N GLN A 220 19.93 7.02 4.58
CA GLN A 220 19.28 5.86 3.99
C GLN A 220 20.13 5.30 2.85
N GLY A 221 20.14 3.98 2.69
CA GLY A 221 20.78 3.32 1.56
C GLY A 221 20.37 1.87 1.45
N THR A 222 20.83 1.22 0.40
CA THR A 222 20.51 -0.18 0.09
C THR A 222 21.77 -1.01 -0.12
N VAL A 223 21.72 -2.27 0.33
CA VAL A 223 22.66 -3.34 -0.04
C VAL A 223 21.87 -4.38 -0.80
N ARG A 224 22.25 -4.64 -2.03
CA ARG A 224 21.47 -5.49 -2.96
C ARG A 224 22.28 -6.67 -3.45
N SER A 225 21.63 -7.82 -3.55
CA SER A 225 22.18 -9.03 -4.17
C SER A 225 21.14 -9.69 -5.06
N SER A 226 21.49 -9.95 -6.32
CA SER A 226 20.68 -10.73 -7.25
C SER A 226 20.97 -12.23 -7.21
N LYS A 227 21.92 -12.66 -6.36
CA LYS A 227 22.27 -14.08 -6.22
C LYS A 227 21.21 -14.80 -5.40
N ALA A 228 20.75 -15.93 -5.90
CA ALA A 228 19.86 -16.81 -5.14
C ALA A 228 20.48 -17.19 -3.79
N ILE A 229 19.65 -17.16 -2.74
CA ILE A 229 20.04 -17.51 -1.38
C ILE A 229 18.92 -18.29 -0.70
N ALA A 230 19.29 -19.35 0.05
CA ALA A 230 18.35 -20.12 0.85
C ALA A 230 18.45 -19.74 2.33
N PHE A 231 17.33 -19.38 2.93
CA PHE A 231 17.14 -19.28 4.36
C PHE A 231 16.59 -20.62 4.86
N ASN A 232 17.49 -21.47 5.32
CA ASN A 232 17.13 -22.81 5.75
C ASN A 232 16.68 -22.81 7.21
N ARG A 233 15.65 -23.59 7.56
CA ARG A 233 15.18 -23.82 8.91
C ARG A 233 16.35 -24.01 9.89
N ASN A 234 16.22 -23.40 11.04
CA ASN A 234 17.18 -23.54 12.14
C ASN A 234 18.59 -23.02 11.81
N ARG A 235 18.73 -22.04 10.91
CA ARG A 235 20.02 -21.44 10.54
C ARG A 235 19.93 -19.95 10.28
N PHE A 236 20.97 -19.22 10.70
CA PHE A 236 21.16 -17.81 10.33
C PHE A 236 22.24 -17.69 9.25
N ARG A 237 21.95 -16.95 8.20
CA ARG A 237 22.95 -16.45 7.28
C ARG A 237 23.71 -15.30 7.93
N SER A 238 24.99 -15.13 7.63
CA SER A 238 25.83 -14.08 8.20
C SER A 238 26.22 -13.07 7.15
N ALA A 239 26.14 -11.78 7.47
CA ALA A 239 26.57 -10.70 6.61
C ALA A 239 27.24 -9.58 7.42
N THR A 240 28.33 -9.02 6.89
CA THR A 240 28.81 -7.70 7.31
C THR A 240 28.28 -6.70 6.29
N LEU A 241 27.48 -5.75 6.74
CA LEU A 241 26.84 -4.79 5.86
C LEU A 241 27.74 -3.58 5.67
N ASP A 242 28.26 -3.43 4.47
CA ASP A 242 29.03 -2.25 4.05
C ASP A 242 28.05 -1.11 3.74
N ALA A 243 27.93 -0.21 4.69
CA ALA A 243 27.05 0.95 4.60
C ALA A 243 27.72 2.17 3.94
N LYS A 244 28.79 2.00 3.15
CA LYS A 244 29.48 3.11 2.47
C LYS A 244 28.62 3.84 1.44
N ARG A 245 27.55 3.18 0.94
CA ARG A 245 26.61 3.73 -0.03
C ARG A 245 25.34 4.31 0.59
N VAL A 246 25.30 4.47 1.91
CA VAL A 246 24.17 5.09 2.59
C VAL A 246 24.23 6.60 2.42
N ASP A 247 23.14 7.18 1.97
CA ASP A 247 23.03 8.57 1.58
C ASP A 247 22.28 9.38 2.63
N TYR A 248 22.61 10.68 2.70
CA TYR A 248 21.86 11.65 3.47
C TYR A 248 20.58 12.06 2.75
N LYS A 249 19.46 12.15 3.48
CA LYS A 249 18.17 12.63 2.98
C LYS A 249 17.48 13.55 3.97
N LYS A 250 16.75 14.53 3.39
CA LYS A 250 15.77 15.32 4.13
C LYS A 250 14.38 14.78 3.81
N GLU A 251 13.55 14.55 4.80
CA GLU A 251 12.20 14.04 4.65
C GLU A 251 11.31 14.94 3.77
N SER A 252 11.52 16.26 3.84
CA SER A 252 10.85 17.26 3.00
C SER A 252 11.12 17.15 1.49
N GLU A 253 12.14 16.40 1.07
CA GLU A 253 12.50 16.22 -0.35
C GLU A 253 11.55 15.30 -1.09
N TYR A 254 10.70 14.58 -0.37
CA TYR A 254 9.78 13.58 -0.97
C TYR A 254 8.33 13.99 -0.98
N ASP A 255 8.05 15.21 -0.58
CA ASP A 255 6.71 15.74 -0.61
C ASP A 255 6.35 16.21 -2.01
N ILE A 256 5.50 15.42 -2.69
CA ILE A 256 5.08 15.72 -4.06
C ILE A 256 3.95 16.74 -4.11
N GLU A 257 3.35 17.08 -2.99
CA GLU A 257 2.28 18.05 -2.93
C GLU A 257 2.83 19.48 -2.79
N ASN A 258 2.35 20.34 -3.64
CA ASN A 258 2.65 21.76 -3.60
C ASN A 258 2.15 22.38 -2.29
N ALA A 259 2.97 23.19 -1.63
CA ALA A 259 2.68 23.74 -0.31
C ALA A 259 1.35 24.53 -0.24
N GLY A 260 0.97 25.24 -1.29
CA GLY A 260 -0.29 25.97 -1.34
C GLY A 260 -1.49 25.04 -1.49
N VAL A 261 -1.38 23.97 -2.28
CA VAL A 261 -2.40 22.92 -2.37
C VAL A 261 -2.55 22.22 -1.02
N ARG A 262 -1.46 21.87 -0.36
CA ARG A 262 -1.49 21.27 0.97
C ARG A 262 -2.21 22.16 1.97
N ALA A 263 -1.82 23.41 2.08
CA ALA A 263 -2.46 24.36 2.99
C ALA A 263 -3.96 24.52 2.72
N PHE A 264 -4.37 24.45 1.44
CA PHE A 264 -5.78 24.42 1.08
C PHE A 264 -6.47 23.12 1.51
N LEU A 265 -5.86 21.97 1.31
CA LEU A 265 -6.43 20.68 1.67
C LEU A 265 -6.54 20.45 3.19
N GLU A 266 -5.58 20.98 3.95
CA GLU A 266 -5.51 20.87 5.41
C GLU A 266 -6.44 21.82 6.17
N GLN A 267 -7.10 22.78 5.49
CA GLN A 267 -8.01 23.68 6.20
C GLN A 267 -9.21 22.92 6.78
N VAL A 268 -9.55 23.24 8.03
CA VAL A 268 -10.56 22.53 8.82
C VAL A 268 -11.94 23.19 8.86
N ASP A 269 -12.05 24.46 8.44
CA ASP A 269 -13.28 25.26 8.52
C ASP A 269 -14.19 25.13 7.28
N TYR A 270 -14.10 24.00 6.60
CA TYR A 270 -14.75 23.82 5.30
C TYR A 270 -16.21 23.39 5.41
N SER A 271 -16.54 22.60 6.43
CA SER A 271 -17.82 21.88 6.54
C SER A 271 -18.97 22.72 7.11
N ASP A 272 -18.70 23.81 7.83
CA ASP A 272 -19.70 24.54 8.59
C ASP A 272 -20.35 25.73 7.86
N ASP A 273 -20.04 25.91 6.58
CA ASP A 273 -20.60 27.00 5.78
C ASP A 273 -21.67 26.47 4.81
N PRO A 274 -22.97 26.54 5.17
CA PRO A 274 -24.06 26.07 4.30
C PRO A 274 -24.15 26.83 2.98
N ASP A 275 -23.59 28.04 2.91
CA ASP A 275 -23.49 28.85 1.71
C ASP A 275 -22.15 28.74 0.99
N TYR A 276 -21.24 27.94 1.51
CA TYR A 276 -19.90 27.75 0.98
C TYR A 276 -19.11 29.06 0.83
N THR A 277 -19.24 29.98 1.79
CA THR A 277 -18.64 31.32 1.69
C THR A 277 -17.27 31.43 2.33
N ARG A 278 -16.92 30.53 3.26
CA ARG A 278 -15.71 30.64 4.08
C ARG A 278 -14.42 30.27 3.37
N SER A 279 -14.47 29.35 2.45
CA SER A 279 -13.27 28.77 1.86
C SER A 279 -13.09 29.21 0.42
N ASP A 280 -12.09 30.00 0.22
CA ASP A 280 -11.70 30.43 -1.12
C ASP A 280 -10.31 29.86 -1.42
N VAL A 281 -10.26 28.88 -2.31
CA VAL A 281 -9.02 28.28 -2.81
C VAL A 281 -8.02 29.33 -3.32
N SER A 282 -8.49 30.48 -3.78
CA SER A 282 -7.64 31.57 -4.26
C SER A 282 -6.80 32.26 -3.17
N LYS A 283 -7.07 32.00 -1.90
CA LYS A 283 -6.23 32.46 -0.79
C LYS A 283 -4.91 31.71 -0.68
N TYR A 284 -4.81 30.56 -1.33
CA TYR A 284 -3.64 29.68 -1.27
C TYR A 284 -2.88 29.73 -2.59
N SER A 285 -1.60 30.03 -2.54
CA SER A 285 -0.73 30.11 -3.72
C SER A 285 -0.35 28.71 -4.20
N GLY A 286 -1.29 28.01 -4.84
CA GLY A 286 -1.10 26.66 -5.38
C GLY A 286 -0.85 26.63 -6.88
N SER A 287 -0.56 25.45 -7.39
CA SER A 287 -0.35 25.15 -8.81
C SER A 287 -0.90 23.75 -9.09
N ASP A 288 -1.35 23.50 -10.33
CA ASP A 288 -1.70 22.18 -10.82
C ASP A 288 -0.46 21.30 -11.16
N LYS A 289 0.72 21.75 -10.78
CA LYS A 289 1.96 21.00 -10.94
C LYS A 289 2.43 20.44 -9.60
N PRO A 290 2.76 19.14 -9.54
CA PRO A 290 3.34 18.54 -8.34
C PRO A 290 4.77 19.01 -8.12
N ASN A 291 5.26 18.89 -6.88
CA ASN A 291 6.68 18.95 -6.62
C ASN A 291 7.36 17.68 -7.15
N PRO A 292 8.59 17.79 -7.68
CA PRO A 292 9.37 16.61 -8.02
C PRO A 292 9.92 15.91 -6.76
N VAL A 293 10.14 14.61 -6.85
CA VAL A 293 11.12 13.94 -6.00
C VAL A 293 12.51 14.30 -6.53
N THR A 294 13.31 14.95 -5.70
CA THR A 294 14.64 15.43 -6.08
C THR A 294 15.69 14.41 -5.66
N LEU A 295 16.39 13.81 -6.63
CA LEU A 295 17.45 12.84 -6.40
C LEU A 295 18.81 13.50 -6.62
N SER A 296 19.68 13.47 -5.59
CA SER A 296 21.02 14.06 -5.62
C SER A 296 22.08 12.97 -5.53
N TRP A 297 23.22 13.21 -6.18
CA TRP A 297 24.38 12.31 -6.15
C TRP A 297 25.67 13.08 -6.42
N GLU A 298 26.80 12.43 -6.17
CA GLU A 298 28.13 12.91 -6.57
C GLU A 298 28.60 12.21 -7.83
N GLY A 299 29.42 12.89 -8.62
CA GLY A 299 29.97 12.35 -9.87
C GLY A 299 29.11 12.61 -11.10
N LYS A 300 29.59 12.18 -12.26
CA LYS A 300 28.93 12.39 -13.55
C LYS A 300 28.04 11.19 -13.89
N ALA A 301 26.76 11.34 -13.69
CA ALA A 301 25.78 10.32 -14.10
C ALA A 301 25.39 10.45 -15.57
N ALA A 302 24.83 9.39 -16.13
CA ALA A 302 24.18 9.35 -17.43
C ALA A 302 22.67 9.06 -17.29
N ALA A 303 22.27 8.31 -16.27
CA ALA A 303 20.88 7.98 -16.06
C ALA A 303 20.56 7.72 -14.57
N VAL A 304 19.28 7.87 -14.24
CA VAL A 304 18.63 7.33 -13.04
C VAL A 304 17.73 6.17 -13.49
N ARG A 305 17.89 5.03 -12.88
CA ARG A 305 17.00 3.85 -13.02
C ARG A 305 16.13 3.77 -11.79
N ILE A 306 14.82 3.71 -11.96
CA ILE A 306 13.86 3.70 -10.85
C ILE A 306 12.80 2.62 -11.06
N SER A 307 12.46 1.88 -10.01
CA SER A 307 11.50 0.78 -10.03
C SER A 307 10.84 0.62 -8.67
N THR A 308 9.64 0.07 -8.63
CA THR A 308 9.01 -0.41 -7.38
C THR A 308 9.60 -1.75 -6.93
N SER A 309 10.29 -2.45 -7.81
CA SER A 309 10.94 -3.73 -7.49
C SER A 309 12.28 -3.51 -6.79
N PRO A 310 12.56 -4.21 -5.66
CA PRO A 310 13.80 -4.06 -4.92
C PRO A 310 15.06 -4.38 -5.73
N ASP A 311 14.97 -5.29 -6.70
CA ASP A 311 16.08 -5.69 -7.60
C ASP A 311 16.23 -4.77 -8.83
N LEU A 312 15.43 -3.72 -8.91
CA LEU A 312 15.30 -2.84 -10.07
C LEU A 312 14.80 -3.55 -11.34
N SER A 313 14.17 -4.73 -11.24
CA SER A 313 13.53 -5.33 -12.42
C SER A 313 12.41 -4.41 -12.93
N GLY A 314 12.27 -4.32 -14.27
CA GLY A 314 11.28 -3.44 -14.90
C GLY A 314 11.51 -1.95 -14.63
N TYR A 315 12.76 -1.52 -14.40
CA TYR A 315 13.05 -0.11 -14.12
C TYR A 315 12.70 0.81 -15.31
N LYS A 316 12.27 2.01 -14.97
CA LYS A 316 12.26 3.15 -15.89
C LYS A 316 13.65 3.80 -15.86
N GLU A 317 14.21 4.08 -17.04
CA GLU A 317 15.46 4.83 -17.17
C GLU A 317 15.17 6.30 -17.51
N ILE A 318 15.69 7.20 -16.71
CA ILE A 318 15.59 8.64 -16.87
C ILE A 318 16.99 9.16 -17.20
N LYS A 319 17.19 9.67 -18.41
CA LYS A 319 18.46 10.31 -18.80
C LYS A 319 18.66 11.58 -18.00
N VAL A 320 19.87 11.78 -17.51
CA VAL A 320 20.22 12.94 -16.68
C VAL A 320 21.57 13.52 -17.13
N ASP A 321 21.68 14.84 -17.06
CA ASP A 321 22.90 15.57 -17.42
C ASP A 321 23.61 16.13 -16.19
N ALA A 322 22.89 16.34 -15.09
CA ALA A 322 23.41 16.94 -13.86
C ALA A 322 22.65 16.46 -12.62
N SER A 323 23.31 16.54 -11.46
CA SER A 323 22.69 16.41 -10.15
C SER A 323 22.25 17.80 -9.63
N PRO A 324 21.06 17.92 -9.01
CA PRO A 324 20.07 16.88 -8.80
C PRO A 324 19.15 16.65 -10.01
N ALA A 325 18.51 15.48 -10.09
CA ALA A 325 17.45 15.19 -11.06
C ALA A 325 16.06 15.25 -10.41
N SER A 326 15.08 15.69 -11.18
CA SER A 326 13.67 15.76 -10.79
C SER A 326 12.90 14.57 -11.35
N VAL A 327 12.25 13.81 -10.48
CA VAL A 327 11.39 12.67 -10.85
C VAL A 327 9.95 13.01 -10.46
N TYR A 328 9.04 12.89 -11.42
CA TYR A 328 7.63 13.22 -11.27
C TYR A 328 6.74 11.98 -11.33
N ASN A 329 5.47 12.15 -11.01
CA ASN A 329 4.38 11.20 -11.21
C ASN A 329 4.49 9.90 -10.38
N LEU A 330 5.33 9.88 -9.36
CA LEU A 330 5.40 8.76 -8.44
C LEU A 330 4.12 8.66 -7.58
N ILE A 331 3.78 7.45 -7.16
CA ILE A 331 2.58 7.18 -6.33
C ILE A 331 2.93 7.42 -4.86
N PRO A 332 2.17 8.25 -4.12
CA PRO A 332 2.37 8.44 -2.69
C PRO A 332 2.27 7.14 -1.90
N GLY A 333 3.13 6.99 -0.90
CA GLY A 333 3.17 5.79 -0.04
C GLY A 333 3.86 4.57 -0.66
N VAL A 334 4.15 4.59 -1.96
CA VAL A 334 4.85 3.49 -2.65
C VAL A 334 6.35 3.69 -2.55
N ARG A 335 7.07 2.63 -2.15
CA ARG A 335 8.53 2.62 -2.13
C ARG A 335 9.08 2.42 -3.53
N TYR A 336 9.91 3.35 -3.99
CA TYR A 336 10.64 3.25 -5.24
C TYR A 336 12.13 3.08 -4.97
N PHE A 337 12.72 2.03 -5.50
CA PHE A 337 14.16 1.82 -5.51
C PHE A 337 14.78 2.51 -6.71
N TYR A 338 15.96 3.10 -6.54
CA TYR A 338 16.66 3.73 -7.66
C TYR A 338 18.16 3.47 -7.62
N SER A 339 18.77 3.53 -8.81
CA SER A 339 20.20 3.48 -9.02
C SER A 339 20.60 4.62 -9.95
N VAL A 340 21.60 5.38 -9.56
CA VAL A 340 22.22 6.41 -10.41
C VAL A 340 23.44 5.78 -11.07
N VAL A 341 23.51 5.79 -12.39
CA VAL A 341 24.54 5.13 -13.17
C VAL A 341 25.31 6.10 -14.05
N ALA A 342 26.62 5.89 -14.15
CA ALA A 342 27.48 6.59 -15.10
C ALA A 342 27.35 6.02 -16.51
N ALA A 343 27.98 6.64 -17.50
CA ALA A 343 27.93 6.21 -18.91
C ALA A 343 28.55 4.83 -19.16
N ASP A 344 29.46 4.39 -18.31
CA ASP A 344 30.07 3.05 -18.32
C ASP A 344 29.27 2.01 -17.52
N ALA A 345 28.04 2.37 -17.11
CA ALA A 345 27.13 1.60 -16.27
C ALA A 345 27.64 1.35 -14.84
N SER A 346 28.72 1.98 -14.40
CA SER A 346 29.10 1.96 -12.99
C SER A 346 28.07 2.65 -12.13
N VAL A 347 27.80 2.09 -10.94
CA VAL A 347 26.81 2.62 -10.00
C VAL A 347 27.44 3.69 -9.13
N LEU A 348 26.91 4.90 -9.21
CA LEU A 348 27.31 6.04 -8.38
C LEU A 348 26.55 6.08 -7.05
N LYS A 349 25.27 5.72 -7.08
CA LYS A 349 24.38 5.77 -5.92
C LYS A 349 23.25 4.76 -6.04
N GLU A 350 22.89 4.12 -4.94
CA GLU A 350 21.67 3.31 -4.81
C GLU A 350 20.93 3.66 -3.53
N SER A 351 19.60 3.82 -3.62
CA SER A 351 18.75 4.08 -2.47
C SER A 351 17.28 3.80 -2.82
N CYS A 352 16.38 4.22 -1.94
CA CYS A 352 14.95 4.22 -2.24
C CYS A 352 14.29 5.52 -1.78
N VAL A 353 13.07 5.77 -2.25
CA VAL A 353 12.24 6.91 -1.87
C VAL A 353 10.80 6.46 -1.66
N ILE A 354 10.09 7.12 -0.74
CA ILE A 354 8.65 6.98 -0.55
C ILE A 354 8.06 8.39 -0.67
N PRO A 355 7.39 8.72 -1.80
CA PRO A 355 6.74 10.01 -1.95
C PRO A 355 5.62 10.17 -0.91
N LYS A 356 5.39 11.40 -0.47
CA LYS A 356 4.33 11.77 0.47
C LYS A 356 3.35 12.73 -0.19
N GLY A 357 2.16 12.82 0.35
CA GLY A 357 1.08 13.71 -0.08
C GLY A 357 -0.19 12.92 -0.45
N PRO A 358 -1.38 13.42 -0.06
CA PRO A 358 -2.62 12.71 -0.37
C PRO A 358 -3.02 12.86 -1.84
N MET A 359 -2.76 14.02 -2.48
CA MET A 359 -3.17 14.28 -3.86
C MET A 359 -2.02 14.05 -4.84
N ARG A 360 -2.24 13.17 -5.80
CA ARG A 360 -1.30 12.89 -6.87
C ARG A 360 -1.66 13.68 -8.13
N MET A 361 -1.10 14.89 -8.27
CA MET A 361 -1.17 15.63 -9.51
C MET A 361 -0.19 15.05 -10.52
N ILE A 362 -0.54 15.10 -11.80
CA ILE A 362 0.25 14.54 -12.90
C ILE A 362 0.95 15.67 -13.66
N ASN A 363 2.26 15.59 -13.76
CA ASN A 363 3.09 16.51 -14.52
C ASN A 363 3.31 16.01 -15.95
N GLY A 364 3.27 16.92 -16.91
CA GLY A 364 3.76 16.67 -18.26
C GLY A 364 2.76 16.03 -19.23
N VAL A 365 1.47 15.95 -18.90
CA VAL A 365 0.44 15.40 -19.81
C VAL A 365 -0.61 16.46 -20.12
N ALA A 366 -1.53 16.72 -19.22
CA ALA A 366 -2.64 17.63 -19.41
C ALA A 366 -2.80 18.58 -18.23
N LYS A 367 -3.41 19.74 -18.45
CA LYS A 367 -3.81 20.62 -17.35
C LYS A 367 -4.82 19.94 -16.45
N ASN A 368 -4.83 20.31 -15.17
CA ASN A 368 -5.79 19.81 -14.19
C ASN A 368 -5.81 18.27 -14.08
N MET A 369 -4.72 17.61 -14.51
CA MET A 369 -4.65 16.15 -14.47
C MET A 369 -4.21 15.65 -13.11
N ARG A 370 -4.98 14.73 -12.55
CA ARG A 370 -4.72 14.08 -11.27
C ARG A 370 -5.33 12.70 -11.16
N ASP A 371 -4.79 11.93 -10.23
CA ASP A 371 -5.33 10.66 -9.79
C ASP A 371 -6.55 10.92 -8.88
N LEU A 372 -7.58 10.07 -8.93
CA LEU A 372 -8.65 10.07 -7.94
C LEU A 372 -8.22 9.40 -6.63
N GLY A 373 -7.12 8.67 -6.65
CA GLY A 373 -6.56 8.02 -5.46
C GLY A 373 -6.13 9.00 -4.38
N GLY A 374 -6.08 8.50 -3.14
CA GLY A 374 -5.61 9.23 -1.98
C GLY A 374 -6.69 9.85 -1.09
N TRP A 375 -7.90 10.09 -1.59
CA TRP A 375 -9.01 10.58 -0.79
C TRP A 375 -9.48 9.55 0.23
N LYS A 376 -9.81 10.02 1.44
CA LYS A 376 -10.39 9.20 2.50
C LYS A 376 -11.86 8.90 2.24
N ALA A 377 -12.24 7.66 2.45
CA ALA A 377 -13.60 7.13 2.35
C ALA A 377 -13.90 6.32 3.62
N GLY A 378 -14.24 7.00 4.70
CA GLY A 378 -14.31 6.42 6.05
C GLY A 378 -12.90 6.03 6.55
N ASP A 379 -12.74 4.78 6.95
CA ASP A 379 -11.47 4.19 7.39
C ASP A 379 -10.56 3.74 6.23
N LYS A 380 -11.07 3.72 5.01
CA LYS A 380 -10.38 3.33 3.79
C LYS A 380 -9.86 4.54 3.00
N THR A 381 -9.10 4.25 1.95
CA THR A 381 -8.56 5.25 1.03
C THR A 381 -8.79 4.78 -0.42
N ILE A 382 -9.09 5.72 -1.33
CA ILE A 382 -9.20 5.39 -2.76
C ILE A 382 -7.82 5.00 -3.27
N GLN A 383 -7.73 3.88 -3.98
CA GLN A 383 -6.50 3.36 -4.57
C GLN A 383 -5.98 4.30 -5.67
N TYR A 384 -4.68 4.54 -5.66
CA TYR A 384 -4.01 5.24 -6.76
C TYR A 384 -3.90 4.38 -8.02
N GLY A 385 -3.79 5.05 -9.17
CA GLY A 385 -3.45 4.40 -10.44
C GLY A 385 -4.61 3.65 -11.11
N LYS A 386 -5.85 3.91 -10.71
CA LYS A 386 -7.05 3.27 -11.30
C LYS A 386 -7.88 4.23 -12.13
N LEU A 387 -8.14 5.39 -11.59
CA LEU A 387 -8.93 6.44 -12.23
C LEU A 387 -8.14 7.75 -12.22
N TYR A 388 -8.03 8.35 -13.39
CA TYR A 388 -7.44 9.67 -13.58
C TYR A 388 -8.46 10.62 -14.16
N ARG A 389 -8.37 11.90 -13.80
CA ARG A 389 -9.20 12.96 -14.36
C ARG A 389 -8.36 14.14 -14.82
N GLY A 390 -8.84 14.90 -15.81
CA GLY A 390 -8.11 16.08 -16.26
C GLY A 390 -8.74 16.78 -17.46
N ALA A 391 -7.95 17.66 -18.12
CA ALA A 391 -8.30 18.31 -19.35
C ALA A 391 -8.05 17.41 -20.57
N ARG A 392 -8.53 17.82 -21.73
CA ARG A 392 -8.36 17.10 -23.01
C ARG A 392 -6.89 16.84 -23.35
N VAL A 393 -6.69 15.78 -24.09
CA VAL A 393 -5.38 15.30 -24.59
C VAL A 393 -5.31 15.31 -26.13
N ASP A 394 -6.07 16.20 -26.79
CA ASP A 394 -6.25 16.25 -28.25
C ASP A 394 -4.92 16.30 -29.02
N ASP A 395 -3.92 16.98 -28.49
CA ASP A 395 -2.62 17.21 -29.13
C ASP A 395 -1.53 16.19 -28.69
N ILE A 396 -1.89 15.11 -27.99
CA ILE A 396 -0.93 14.17 -27.38
C ILE A 396 0.00 13.50 -28.39
N GLN A 397 -0.44 13.33 -29.64
CA GLN A 397 0.42 12.80 -30.71
C GLN A 397 1.58 13.73 -31.09
N GLY A 398 1.42 15.03 -30.85
CA GLY A 398 2.45 16.03 -31.06
C GLY A 398 3.46 16.15 -29.92
N ASP A 399 3.20 15.47 -28.79
CA ASP A 399 4.06 15.47 -27.60
C ASP A 399 4.42 14.02 -27.21
N PRO A 400 5.52 13.45 -27.74
CA PRO A 400 5.95 12.10 -27.43
C PRO A 400 6.24 11.86 -25.93
N ALA A 401 6.67 12.89 -25.20
CA ALA A 401 6.94 12.76 -23.77
C ALA A 401 5.65 12.67 -22.97
N ALA A 402 4.65 13.49 -23.27
CA ALA A 402 3.33 13.40 -22.67
C ALA A 402 2.66 12.04 -22.98
N LYS A 403 2.80 11.58 -24.22
CA LYS A 403 2.29 10.28 -24.64
C LYS A 403 2.96 9.13 -23.91
N ASP A 404 4.28 9.17 -23.73
CA ASP A 404 5.03 8.15 -22.97
C ASP A 404 4.57 8.09 -21.51
N ILE A 405 4.42 9.25 -20.85
CA ILE A 405 3.89 9.32 -19.49
C ILE A 405 2.48 8.72 -19.44
N PHE A 406 1.60 9.09 -20.35
CA PHE A 406 0.21 8.62 -20.37
C PHE A 406 0.11 7.10 -20.51
N LEU A 407 0.87 6.52 -21.44
CA LEU A 407 0.83 5.10 -21.75
C LEU A 407 1.64 4.26 -20.77
N ASN A 408 2.85 4.68 -20.45
CA ASN A 408 3.83 3.82 -19.75
C ASN A 408 3.97 4.15 -18.26
N ASP A 409 3.87 5.43 -17.85
CA ASP A 409 3.95 5.78 -16.43
C ASP A 409 2.60 5.63 -15.72
N LEU A 410 1.52 6.03 -16.39
CA LEU A 410 0.17 5.97 -15.85
C LEU A 410 -0.57 4.69 -16.24
N GLY A 411 -0.15 4.05 -17.32
CA GLY A 411 -0.74 2.79 -17.79
C GLY A 411 -2.19 2.93 -18.24
N VAL A 412 -2.57 4.08 -18.82
CA VAL A 412 -3.97 4.32 -19.19
C VAL A 412 -4.39 3.44 -20.37
N ASP A 413 -5.44 2.66 -20.16
CA ASP A 413 -6.07 1.79 -21.17
C ASP A 413 -7.24 2.45 -21.86
N ILE A 414 -7.99 3.30 -21.14
CA ILE A 414 -9.23 3.93 -21.64
C ILE A 414 -9.10 5.45 -21.58
N ASP A 415 -9.26 6.10 -22.70
CA ASP A 415 -9.43 7.55 -22.81
C ASP A 415 -10.93 7.84 -22.99
N LEU A 416 -11.59 8.25 -21.89
CA LEU A 416 -13.01 8.54 -21.84
C LEU A 416 -13.27 10.05 -22.01
N ASP A 417 -13.61 10.45 -23.21
CA ASP A 417 -13.97 11.81 -23.56
C ASP A 417 -15.43 12.12 -23.27
N LEU A 418 -15.68 13.01 -22.34
CA LEU A 418 -17.03 13.41 -21.91
C LEU A 418 -17.62 14.56 -22.72
N ARG A 419 -16.99 14.96 -23.82
CA ARG A 419 -17.41 16.12 -24.62
C ARG A 419 -18.53 15.79 -25.62
N GLY A 420 -18.69 14.54 -25.98
CA GLY A 420 -19.75 14.08 -26.87
C GLY A 420 -19.39 14.21 -28.34
N LEU A 421 -20.36 14.59 -29.16
CA LEU A 421 -20.27 14.59 -30.61
C LEU A 421 -19.22 15.60 -31.16
N PRO A 422 -18.64 15.35 -32.36
CA PRO A 422 -17.67 16.25 -33.00
C PRO A 422 -18.17 17.69 -33.17
N PRO A 423 -17.25 18.67 -33.21
CA PRO A 423 -17.59 20.05 -33.47
C PRO A 423 -18.40 20.20 -34.77
N GLY A 424 -19.42 21.07 -34.75
CA GLY A 424 -20.33 21.28 -35.88
C GLY A 424 -21.53 20.32 -35.91
N THR A 425 -21.55 19.29 -35.08
CA THR A 425 -22.75 18.49 -34.80
C THR A 425 -23.60 19.26 -33.79
N GLN A 426 -24.91 19.27 -33.95
CA GLN A 426 -25.80 19.94 -33.01
C GLN A 426 -25.59 19.36 -31.59
N GLY A 427 -25.13 20.24 -30.70
CA GLY A 427 -24.79 19.84 -29.31
C GLY A 427 -23.37 19.32 -29.11
N GLY A 428 -22.57 19.18 -30.18
CA GLY A 428 -21.24 18.62 -30.09
C GLY A 428 -20.16 19.64 -29.73
N SER A 429 -19.42 19.42 -28.66
CA SER A 429 -18.10 19.98 -28.38
C SER A 429 -17.02 18.90 -28.36
N GLY A 430 -17.42 17.70 -28.76
CA GLY A 430 -16.59 16.52 -28.81
C GLY A 430 -15.59 16.55 -29.95
N GLU A 431 -14.71 15.61 -29.95
CA GLU A 431 -13.46 15.76 -30.62
C GLU A 431 -13.06 14.53 -31.42
N LYS A 432 -12.02 14.73 -32.20
CA LYS A 432 -11.37 13.61 -32.84
C LYS A 432 -10.74 12.69 -31.80
N ASN A 433 -10.84 11.39 -32.04
CA ASN A 433 -9.98 10.43 -31.38
C ASN A 433 -8.51 10.85 -31.59
N PRO A 434 -7.77 11.20 -30.54
CA PRO A 434 -6.37 11.60 -30.66
C PRO A 434 -5.42 10.42 -30.91
N TRP A 435 -5.89 9.18 -30.71
CA TRP A 435 -5.09 7.97 -30.77
C TRP A 435 -5.05 7.36 -32.18
N THR A 436 -3.94 6.73 -32.51
CA THR A 436 -3.78 5.97 -33.74
C THR A 436 -4.14 4.50 -33.51
N THR A 437 -4.31 3.72 -34.56
CA THR A 437 -4.56 2.28 -34.47
C THR A 437 -3.40 1.48 -33.87
N ASN A 438 -2.22 2.07 -33.75
CA ASN A 438 -1.04 1.45 -33.13
C ASN A 438 -0.93 1.76 -31.63
N ASP A 439 -1.74 2.67 -31.11
CA ASP A 439 -1.75 3.00 -29.69
C ASP A 439 -2.62 1.99 -28.92
N PRO A 440 -2.20 1.53 -27.74
CA PRO A 440 -2.94 0.54 -26.97
C PRO A 440 -4.15 1.10 -26.23
N VAL A 441 -4.48 2.39 -26.42
CA VAL A 441 -5.57 3.07 -25.72
C VAL A 441 -6.88 2.95 -26.51
N GLN A 442 -7.92 2.54 -25.82
CA GLN A 442 -9.29 2.58 -26.33
C GLN A 442 -9.87 3.98 -26.09
N TYR A 443 -10.19 4.67 -27.16
CA TYR A 443 -10.93 5.95 -27.09
C TYR A 443 -12.43 5.70 -27.05
N VAL A 444 -13.08 6.30 -26.06
CA VAL A 444 -14.54 6.25 -25.87
C VAL A 444 -15.07 7.67 -25.71
N ASN A 445 -16.09 8.03 -26.48
CA ASN A 445 -16.71 9.34 -26.44
C ASN A 445 -18.15 9.23 -25.96
N ILE A 446 -18.45 9.89 -24.83
CA ILE A 446 -19.79 9.95 -24.23
C ILE A 446 -20.15 11.42 -23.99
N GLN A 447 -21.32 11.85 -24.47
CA GLN A 447 -21.75 13.22 -24.18
C GLN A 447 -22.36 13.30 -22.78
N LEU A 448 -21.70 14.01 -21.86
CA LEU A 448 -22.23 14.37 -20.55
C LEU A 448 -22.61 15.85 -20.49
N TRP A 449 -23.63 16.14 -19.69
CA TRP A 449 -24.02 17.49 -19.35
C TRP A 449 -23.53 17.81 -17.92
N HIS A 450 -22.77 18.91 -17.79
CA HIS A 450 -22.25 19.31 -16.49
C HIS A 450 -23.37 19.61 -15.50
N TYR A 451 -23.19 19.24 -14.24
CA TYR A 451 -24.08 19.50 -13.12
C TYR A 451 -25.55 19.06 -13.33
N PHE A 452 -25.76 17.98 -14.10
CA PHE A 452 -27.06 17.40 -14.47
C PHE A 452 -27.97 18.28 -15.37
N TYR A 453 -27.58 19.50 -15.69
CA TYR A 453 -28.34 20.32 -16.63
C TYR A 453 -27.42 21.24 -17.40
N HIS A 454 -27.92 21.67 -18.54
CA HIS A 454 -27.27 22.66 -19.37
C HIS A 454 -27.99 24.01 -19.23
N GLN A 455 -27.25 25.06 -18.93
CA GLN A 455 -27.78 26.40 -19.11
C GLN A 455 -27.59 26.86 -20.54
N ALA A 456 -28.69 27.09 -21.23
CA ALA A 456 -28.80 27.43 -22.62
C ALA A 456 -28.08 28.76 -23.06
N THR A 457 -27.37 29.43 -22.17
CA THR A 457 -26.84 30.77 -22.41
C THR A 457 -25.46 30.81 -23.08
N GLN A 458 -24.73 29.73 -23.16
CA GLN A 458 -23.38 29.73 -23.72
C GLN A 458 -23.15 28.86 -24.97
N TYR A 459 -23.98 27.83 -25.19
CA TYR A 459 -23.84 26.94 -26.37
C TYR A 459 -25.22 26.53 -26.87
N PRO A 460 -25.48 26.49 -28.20
CA PRO A 460 -26.73 25.99 -28.75
C PRO A 460 -26.77 24.48 -28.69
N VAL A 461 -27.11 23.91 -27.52
CA VAL A 461 -27.32 22.48 -27.29
C VAL A 461 -28.78 22.22 -26.96
N PRO A 462 -29.35 21.11 -27.40
CA PRO A 462 -30.69 20.70 -26.99
C PRO A 462 -30.85 20.72 -25.48
N GLU A 463 -31.96 21.24 -25.00
CA GLU A 463 -32.30 21.07 -23.57
C GLU A 463 -32.37 19.59 -23.22
N ILE A 464 -31.70 19.20 -22.16
CA ILE A 464 -31.78 17.87 -21.58
C ILE A 464 -32.40 17.99 -20.18
N SER A 465 -33.31 17.11 -19.86
CA SER A 465 -33.85 17.06 -18.51
C SER A 465 -32.80 16.53 -17.51
N GLN A 466 -32.93 16.93 -16.24
CA GLN A 466 -32.08 16.38 -15.17
C GLN A 466 -32.15 14.86 -15.08
N GLY A 467 -33.33 14.27 -15.37
CA GLY A 467 -33.53 12.82 -15.42
C GLY A 467 -32.71 12.18 -16.53
N GLU A 468 -32.79 12.65 -17.76
CA GLU A 468 -32.02 12.10 -18.88
C GLU A 468 -30.52 12.29 -18.68
N SER A 469 -30.09 13.41 -18.10
CA SER A 469 -28.70 13.63 -17.74
C SER A 469 -28.25 12.62 -16.66
N SER A 470 -29.07 12.37 -15.64
CA SER A 470 -28.80 11.38 -14.59
C SER A 470 -28.63 9.98 -15.15
N ASP A 471 -29.49 9.56 -16.10
CA ASP A 471 -29.39 8.26 -16.78
C ASP A 471 -28.04 8.06 -17.45
N ILE A 472 -27.53 9.10 -18.11
CA ILE A 472 -26.23 9.01 -18.82
C ILE A 472 -25.10 8.89 -17.81
N TYR A 473 -25.15 9.61 -16.67
CA TYR A 473 -24.16 9.44 -15.59
C TYR A 473 -24.21 8.05 -14.97
N GLN A 474 -25.40 7.50 -14.67
CA GLN A 474 -25.52 6.14 -14.15
C GLN A 474 -24.96 5.10 -15.13
N SER A 475 -25.28 5.22 -16.42
CA SER A 475 -24.75 4.36 -17.47
C SER A 475 -23.22 4.47 -17.61
N THR A 476 -22.67 5.69 -17.51
CA THR A 476 -21.23 5.93 -17.57
C THR A 476 -20.51 5.31 -16.37
N ILE A 477 -21.04 5.46 -15.15
CA ILE A 477 -20.47 4.82 -13.95
C ILE A 477 -20.49 3.31 -14.10
N ARG A 478 -21.59 2.70 -14.56
CA ARG A 478 -21.68 1.26 -14.84
C ARG A 478 -20.62 0.81 -15.84
N THR A 479 -20.38 1.58 -16.88
CA THR A 479 -19.35 1.28 -17.89
C THR A 479 -17.95 1.33 -17.28
N ILE A 480 -17.66 2.32 -16.41
CA ILE A 480 -16.40 2.41 -15.68
C ILE A 480 -16.20 1.21 -14.75
N ILE A 481 -17.24 0.79 -14.03
CA ILE A 481 -17.20 -0.44 -13.20
C ILE A 481 -16.81 -1.66 -14.07
N GLY A 482 -17.39 -1.77 -15.26
CA GLY A 482 -17.05 -2.84 -16.20
C GLY A 482 -15.56 -2.84 -16.57
N TRP A 483 -15.00 -1.71 -16.92
CA TRP A 483 -13.57 -1.59 -17.25
C TRP A 483 -12.65 -1.84 -16.05
N LEU A 484 -13.02 -1.37 -14.87
CA LEU A 484 -12.25 -1.64 -13.65
C LEU A 484 -12.23 -3.13 -13.30
N LYS A 485 -13.33 -3.87 -13.55
CA LYS A 485 -13.40 -5.34 -13.41
C LYS A 485 -12.45 -6.07 -14.38
N GLU A 486 -12.23 -5.50 -15.54
CA GLU A 486 -11.26 -6.00 -16.52
C GLU A 486 -9.80 -5.59 -16.17
N GLY A 487 -9.59 -4.88 -15.05
CA GLY A 487 -8.28 -4.39 -14.63
C GLY A 487 -7.81 -3.15 -15.39
N LYS A 488 -8.66 -2.50 -16.17
CA LYS A 488 -8.34 -1.33 -16.99
C LYS A 488 -8.14 -0.09 -16.15
N VAL A 489 -7.21 0.75 -16.57
CA VAL A 489 -6.97 2.10 -16.05
C VAL A 489 -7.69 3.12 -16.92
N VAL A 490 -8.48 3.99 -16.30
CA VAL A 490 -9.35 4.92 -17.03
C VAL A 490 -8.90 6.36 -16.79
N TYR A 491 -8.70 7.11 -17.86
CA TYR A 491 -8.61 8.56 -17.85
C TYR A 491 -9.90 9.16 -18.39
N PHE A 492 -10.62 9.93 -17.58
CA PHE A 492 -11.82 10.62 -18.04
C PHE A 492 -11.63 12.13 -18.04
N HIS A 493 -12.08 12.77 -19.11
CA HIS A 493 -11.83 14.19 -19.31
C HIS A 493 -12.97 14.88 -20.06
N CYS A 494 -12.98 16.21 -19.96
CA CYS A 494 -13.74 17.05 -20.87
C CYS A 494 -12.80 18.10 -21.51
N HIS A 495 -13.24 19.31 -21.76
CA HIS A 495 -12.36 20.36 -22.33
C HIS A 495 -11.29 20.80 -21.31
N GLY A 496 -11.70 21.26 -20.13
CA GLY A 496 -10.81 21.75 -19.07
C GLY A 496 -10.69 20.84 -17.85
N GLY A 497 -11.36 19.69 -17.84
CA GLY A 497 -11.39 18.77 -16.69
C GLY A 497 -12.15 19.31 -15.47
N SER A 498 -12.95 20.36 -15.65
CA SER A 498 -13.61 21.09 -14.54
C SER A 498 -15.04 20.62 -14.29
N ASP A 499 -15.91 20.73 -15.30
CA ASP A 499 -17.36 20.69 -15.11
C ASP A 499 -17.93 19.27 -15.29
N ARG A 500 -17.95 18.72 -16.51
CA ARG A 500 -18.41 17.34 -16.78
C ARG A 500 -17.57 16.33 -16.04
N THR A 501 -16.26 16.47 -16.13
CA THR A 501 -15.28 15.68 -15.39
C THR A 501 -15.45 15.81 -13.87
N GLY A 502 -15.64 17.05 -13.38
CA GLY A 502 -15.87 17.29 -11.95
C GLY A 502 -17.18 16.70 -11.45
N THR A 503 -18.25 16.73 -12.24
CA THR A 503 -19.52 16.09 -11.89
C THR A 503 -19.38 14.57 -11.78
N LEU A 504 -18.69 13.93 -12.74
CA LEU A 504 -18.47 12.50 -12.72
C LEU A 504 -17.58 12.07 -11.55
N ALA A 505 -16.50 12.80 -11.27
CA ALA A 505 -15.63 12.55 -10.13
C ALA A 505 -16.41 12.66 -8.80
N PHE A 506 -17.16 13.74 -8.62
CA PHE A 506 -18.00 13.96 -7.44
C PHE A 506 -18.95 12.77 -7.17
N LEU A 507 -19.59 12.25 -8.22
CA LEU A 507 -20.50 11.11 -8.07
C LEU A 507 -19.74 9.82 -7.70
N ILE A 508 -18.63 9.52 -8.36
CA ILE A 508 -17.84 8.32 -8.06
C ILE A 508 -17.26 8.40 -6.65
N GLU A 509 -16.59 9.49 -6.30
CA GLU A 509 -16.00 9.69 -4.97
C GLU A 509 -17.06 9.66 -3.87
N GLY A 510 -18.24 10.27 -4.11
CA GLY A 510 -19.34 10.25 -3.16
C GLY A 510 -19.95 8.86 -2.97
N LEU A 511 -20.07 8.05 -4.02
CA LEU A 511 -20.48 6.64 -3.91
C LEU A 511 -19.47 5.80 -3.11
N LEU A 512 -18.19 6.14 -3.18
CA LEU A 512 -17.14 5.51 -2.39
C LEU A 512 -17.18 5.90 -0.91
N GLY A 513 -17.80 7.02 -0.55
CA GLY A 513 -17.93 7.50 0.82
C GLY A 513 -16.97 8.62 1.19
N VAL A 514 -16.46 9.35 0.20
CA VAL A 514 -15.66 10.57 0.44
C VAL A 514 -16.54 11.65 1.08
N SER A 515 -15.99 12.38 2.04
CA SER A 515 -16.72 13.43 2.76
C SER A 515 -17.13 14.59 1.84
N GLU A 516 -18.24 15.29 2.17
CA GLU A 516 -18.67 16.47 1.40
C GLU A 516 -17.58 17.55 1.34
N GLU A 517 -16.80 17.68 2.41
CA GLU A 517 -15.66 18.57 2.48
C GLU A 517 -14.61 18.22 1.42
N ASP A 518 -14.18 16.95 1.38
CA ASP A 518 -13.15 16.49 0.45
C ASP A 518 -13.63 16.48 -1.01
N LEU A 519 -14.90 16.13 -1.25
CA LEU A 519 -15.54 16.26 -2.58
C LEU A 519 -15.47 17.70 -3.10
N SER A 520 -15.69 18.64 -2.19
CA SER A 520 -15.63 20.06 -2.52
C SER A 520 -14.21 20.55 -2.75
N LYS A 521 -13.26 20.08 -1.95
CA LYS A 521 -11.83 20.36 -2.12
C LYS A 521 -11.31 19.80 -3.45
N ASP A 522 -11.67 18.56 -3.81
CA ASP A 522 -11.28 18.02 -5.12
C ASP A 522 -11.81 18.89 -6.27
N TYR A 523 -13.06 19.30 -6.23
CA TYR A 523 -13.61 20.20 -7.24
C TYR A 523 -12.82 21.51 -7.34
N GLU A 524 -12.52 22.15 -6.21
CA GLU A 524 -11.89 23.47 -6.17
C GLU A 524 -10.40 23.46 -6.53
N VAL A 525 -9.69 22.35 -6.35
CA VAL A 525 -8.30 22.19 -6.83
C VAL A 525 -8.18 22.51 -8.33
N THR A 526 -9.24 22.33 -9.10
CA THR A 526 -9.33 22.76 -10.50
C THR A 526 -8.99 24.24 -10.71
N TYR A 527 -9.14 25.10 -9.70
CA TYR A 527 -8.76 26.51 -9.74
C TYR A 527 -7.29 26.70 -10.11
N TYR A 528 -6.41 25.85 -9.62
CA TYR A 528 -4.96 25.95 -9.85
C TYR A 528 -4.54 25.70 -11.30
N SER A 529 -5.40 25.13 -12.13
CA SER A 529 -5.18 24.95 -13.57
C SER A 529 -5.51 26.18 -14.40
N GLY A 530 -5.86 27.30 -13.75
CA GLY A 530 -6.32 28.55 -14.40
C GLY A 530 -7.83 28.59 -14.66
N SER A 531 -8.58 27.62 -14.17
CA SER A 531 -10.04 27.59 -14.21
C SER A 531 -10.61 28.38 -13.02
N ASN A 532 -11.51 29.34 -13.26
CA ASN A 532 -12.08 30.13 -12.17
C ASN A 532 -13.19 29.34 -11.43
N ARG A 533 -12.85 28.13 -10.95
CA ARG A 533 -13.74 27.24 -10.20
C ARG A 533 -13.44 27.33 -8.71
N LYS A 534 -14.07 28.26 -8.05
CA LYS A 534 -13.99 28.51 -6.61
C LYS A 534 -15.38 28.78 -6.04
N ARG A 535 -15.60 28.45 -4.80
CA ARG A 535 -16.91 28.54 -4.14
C ARG A 535 -17.51 29.94 -4.17
N ASN A 536 -16.69 30.95 -3.96
CA ASN A 536 -17.13 32.34 -3.83
C ASN A 536 -17.17 33.10 -5.16
N SER A 537 -16.95 32.45 -6.30
CA SER A 537 -17.03 33.15 -7.58
C SER A 537 -18.45 33.08 -8.14
N SER A 538 -18.81 34.10 -8.91
CA SER A 538 -20.04 34.10 -9.69
C SER A 538 -20.12 32.92 -10.68
N THR A 539 -18.97 32.36 -11.05
CA THR A 539 -18.85 31.19 -11.92
C THR A 539 -18.78 29.86 -11.14
N GLY A 540 -18.54 29.87 -9.84
CA GLY A 540 -18.63 28.69 -8.96
C GLY A 540 -20.06 28.26 -8.63
N TRP A 541 -21.05 29.02 -9.08
CA TRP A 541 -22.46 28.74 -8.85
C TRP A 541 -22.95 27.41 -9.45
N PHE A 542 -22.29 26.87 -10.43
CA PHE A 542 -22.65 25.60 -11.06
C PHE A 542 -22.60 24.40 -10.09
N TYR A 543 -21.65 24.37 -9.18
CA TYR A 543 -21.55 23.33 -8.16
C TYR A 543 -22.71 23.36 -7.15
N LYS A 544 -23.15 24.55 -6.74
CA LYS A 544 -24.27 24.72 -5.78
C LYS A 544 -25.60 24.11 -6.27
N PRO A 545 -26.04 24.34 -7.52
CA PRO A 545 -27.23 23.70 -8.04
C PRO A 545 -27.13 22.17 -8.10
N MET A 546 -25.95 21.62 -8.42
CA MET A 546 -25.71 20.19 -8.41
C MET A 546 -25.92 19.59 -7.02
N ILE A 547 -25.28 20.16 -5.99
CA ILE A 547 -25.44 19.73 -4.59
C ILE A 547 -26.90 19.84 -4.18
N LYS A 548 -27.58 20.94 -4.52
CA LYS A 548 -29.02 21.12 -4.20
C LYS A 548 -29.86 20.03 -4.84
N TYR A 549 -29.58 19.65 -6.08
CA TYR A 549 -30.29 18.58 -6.75
C TYR A 549 -30.06 17.23 -6.07
N ILE A 550 -28.81 16.88 -5.78
CA ILE A 550 -28.45 15.62 -5.10
C ILE A 550 -29.11 15.52 -3.72
N ARG A 551 -29.17 16.60 -2.95
CA ARG A 551 -29.81 16.63 -1.63
C ARG A 551 -31.31 16.32 -1.65
N THR A 552 -31.97 16.41 -2.78
CA THR A 552 -33.40 16.08 -2.89
C THR A 552 -33.68 14.57 -2.76
N PHE A 553 -32.69 13.71 -3.00
CA PHE A 553 -32.88 12.25 -3.01
C PHE A 553 -32.88 11.60 -1.62
N ALA A 554 -32.15 12.17 -0.66
CA ALA A 554 -32.15 11.76 0.75
C ALA A 554 -31.90 12.98 1.64
N PRO A 555 -32.90 13.86 1.83
CA PRO A 555 -32.71 15.19 2.43
C PRO A 555 -32.11 15.19 3.84
N ASN A 556 -32.29 14.11 4.60
CA ASN A 556 -31.79 13.98 5.99
C ASN A 556 -30.52 13.09 6.07
N GLY A 557 -30.01 12.62 4.94
CA GLY A 557 -28.83 11.77 4.87
C GLY A 557 -27.53 12.55 4.70
N THR A 558 -26.42 11.86 4.85
CA THR A 558 -25.10 12.37 4.46
C THR A 558 -25.02 12.58 2.95
N ILE A 559 -23.97 13.27 2.46
CA ILE A 559 -23.77 13.42 1.01
C ILE A 559 -23.66 12.06 0.30
N THR A 560 -23.04 11.08 0.95
CA THR A 560 -22.94 9.69 0.45
C THR A 560 -24.32 9.04 0.35
N ASP A 561 -25.19 9.21 1.36
CA ASP A 561 -26.57 8.69 1.32
C ASP A 561 -27.37 9.32 0.18
N GLN A 562 -27.19 10.63 -0.02
CA GLN A 562 -27.86 11.40 -1.06
C GLN A 562 -27.43 10.96 -2.47
N ILE A 563 -26.12 10.79 -2.70
CA ILE A 563 -25.58 10.31 -3.97
C ILE A 563 -25.98 8.84 -4.20
N THR A 564 -25.96 8.02 -3.17
CA THR A 564 -26.40 6.61 -3.25
C THR A 564 -27.88 6.52 -3.60
N ALA A 565 -28.72 7.33 -2.96
CA ALA A 565 -30.16 7.40 -3.26
C ALA A 565 -30.40 7.88 -4.70
N TRP A 566 -29.67 8.90 -5.16
CA TRP A 566 -29.70 9.33 -6.56
C TRP A 566 -29.31 8.18 -7.51
N ALA A 567 -28.23 7.48 -7.24
CA ALA A 567 -27.73 6.40 -8.07
C ALA A 567 -28.72 5.22 -8.17
N LYS A 568 -29.49 4.97 -7.13
CA LYS A 568 -30.51 3.93 -7.03
C LYS A 568 -31.90 4.38 -7.48
N THR A 569 -32.06 5.63 -7.90
CA THR A 569 -33.31 6.16 -8.39
C THR A 569 -33.41 5.94 -9.91
N ARG A 570 -34.57 5.46 -10.37
CA ARG A 570 -34.91 5.42 -11.80
C ARG A 570 -35.28 6.84 -12.26
N HIS A 571 -34.47 7.42 -13.14
CA HIS A 571 -34.68 8.79 -13.64
C HIS A 571 -35.50 8.80 -14.92
N SER A 572 -35.43 7.74 -15.73
CA SER A 572 -36.31 7.53 -16.89
C SER A 572 -36.50 6.03 -17.15
N ASP A 573 -37.27 5.69 -18.20
CA ASP A 573 -37.45 4.30 -18.64
C ASP A 573 -36.30 3.77 -19.52
N LYS A 574 -35.27 4.60 -19.80
CA LYS A 574 -34.20 4.28 -20.73
C LYS A 574 -33.02 3.53 -20.06
N VAL A 575 -32.78 3.79 -18.79
CA VAL A 575 -31.63 3.26 -18.05
C VAL A 575 -32.10 2.74 -16.68
N ASP A 576 -31.69 1.53 -16.36
CA ASP A 576 -31.91 1.00 -15.02
C ASP A 576 -30.98 1.68 -14.01
N PRO A 577 -31.48 1.96 -12.79
CA PRO A 577 -30.64 2.53 -11.73
C PRO A 577 -29.49 1.60 -11.35
N LEU A 578 -28.44 2.14 -10.74
CA LEU A 578 -27.37 1.33 -10.18
C LEU A 578 -27.90 0.46 -9.05
N THR A 579 -27.46 -0.78 -9.01
CA THR A 579 -27.78 -1.73 -7.95
C THR A 579 -26.83 -1.60 -6.76
N ASP A 580 -27.21 -2.12 -5.60
CA ASP A 580 -26.31 -2.22 -4.44
C ASP A 580 -25.06 -3.04 -4.79
N GLN A 581 -25.23 -4.13 -5.56
CA GLN A 581 -24.12 -4.95 -6.01
C GLN A 581 -23.12 -4.16 -6.85
N GLU A 582 -23.56 -3.32 -7.80
CA GLU A 582 -22.66 -2.50 -8.63
C GLU A 582 -21.91 -1.46 -7.81
N ILE A 583 -22.59 -0.86 -6.81
CA ILE A 583 -21.96 0.09 -5.89
C ILE A 583 -20.93 -0.62 -5.00
N ASP A 584 -21.23 -1.80 -4.49
CA ASP A 584 -20.29 -2.59 -3.68
C ASP A 584 -19.12 -3.09 -4.51
N GLU A 585 -19.33 -3.47 -5.77
CA GLU A 585 -18.28 -3.78 -6.73
C GLU A 585 -17.35 -2.57 -6.94
N LEU A 586 -17.90 -1.38 -7.15
CA LEU A 586 -17.11 -0.15 -7.29
C LEU A 586 -16.22 0.09 -6.06
N LYS A 587 -16.80 -0.06 -4.85
CA LYS A 587 -16.06 0.04 -3.58
C LYS A 587 -14.97 -1.02 -3.46
N GLY A 588 -15.26 -2.27 -3.80
CA GLY A 588 -14.29 -3.36 -3.78
C GLY A 588 -13.12 -3.18 -4.75
N LEU A 589 -13.35 -2.50 -5.89
CA LEU A 589 -12.35 -2.26 -6.92
C LEU A 589 -11.45 -1.04 -6.62
N LEU A 590 -11.94 -0.07 -5.85
CA LEU A 590 -11.27 1.21 -5.66
C LEU A 590 -10.83 1.51 -4.21
N LEU A 591 -11.35 0.81 -3.18
CA LEU A 591 -10.99 1.08 -1.78
C LEU A 591 -9.99 0.06 -1.23
N GLN A 592 -8.97 0.57 -0.54
CA GLN A 592 -7.95 -0.21 0.16
C GLN A 592 -7.88 0.14 1.64
#